data_d8e37367a043d77045865f554d8fb2f9
#
_entry.id   d8e37367a043d77045865f554d8fb2f9
#
_cell.length_a   1.000
_cell.length_b   1.000
_cell.length_c   1.000
_cell.angle_alpha   90.00
_cell.angle_beta   90.00
_cell.angle_gamma   90.00
#
_symmetry.space_group_name_H-M   'P 1'
#
loop_
_entity.id
_entity.type
_entity.pdbx_description
1 polymer ?
#
loop_
_entity_poly.entity_id
_entity_poly.type
_entity_poly.pdbx_seq_one_letter_code
_entity_poly.pdbx_strand_id
1 'polypeptide(L)'
;MSKDNGTRIGWVGTGRMGAALARRLLVAGHDVAVYNRTRSKAEALEEVGATVVDSPADLADRDIVFTMVGGSDDFKEVVIGSNGVLSRADATPRVLIDSTTISQAASDEVRAVAGERGASVLAAPVSGNAKVVAAGRLTMVVSGPEDAFNQSREILELLAARVTYVGEGDRARLVKICHNLMLGVVAQTLAEITVLAEKGGVSRADFFDFLNDSVMGSMFTRYKSPAIVNLDFTPTFTPALLFKDFHLGFEAAEEHGVPMPVAAAAQQTVQALMGFGYDDVDFMALLELEARASGLELQPENVPVSDGLQEPGRVEVAR
;
A
#
# COMPACT_ATOMS: atom_id res chain seq x y z
N MET A 1 35.38 11.66 0.15
CA MET A 1 34.96 11.38 -1.22
C MET A 1 33.46 11.60 -1.26
N SER A 2 33.00 12.70 -1.84
CA SER A 2 31.57 13.00 -2.05
C SER A 2 31.00 11.90 -2.93
N LYS A 3 30.08 11.12 -2.39
CA LYS A 3 29.21 10.26 -3.21
C LYS A 3 28.24 11.23 -3.89
N ASP A 4 28.55 11.57 -5.12
CA ASP A 4 27.66 12.27 -6.03
C ASP A 4 26.52 11.29 -6.36
N ASN A 5 25.55 11.21 -5.50
CA ASN A 5 24.31 10.46 -5.72
C ASN A 5 23.35 11.35 -6.50
N GLY A 6 23.72 11.59 -7.76
CA GLY A 6 23.16 12.48 -8.73
C GLY A 6 21.64 12.55 -8.93
N THR A 7 20.81 11.72 -8.30
CA THR A 7 19.35 11.76 -8.48
C THR A 7 18.68 12.44 -7.28
N ARG A 8 18.12 13.64 -7.52
CA ARG A 8 17.34 14.38 -6.53
C ARG A 8 15.90 13.88 -6.51
N ILE A 9 15.42 13.52 -5.34
CA ILE A 9 14.10 12.87 -5.18
C ILE A 9 13.15 13.83 -4.47
N GLY A 10 11.93 13.96 -5.00
CA GLY A 10 10.79 14.56 -4.33
C GLY A 10 9.85 13.46 -3.79
N TRP A 11 9.23 13.68 -2.65
CA TRP A 11 8.24 12.77 -2.09
C TRP A 11 7.02 13.53 -1.61
N VAL A 12 5.85 13.22 -2.18
CA VAL A 12 4.56 13.79 -1.81
C VAL A 12 3.74 12.76 -1.04
N GLY A 13 3.36 13.09 0.18
CA GLY A 13 2.55 12.24 1.04
C GLY A 13 3.38 11.40 2.01
N THR A 14 3.53 11.91 3.25
CA THR A 14 4.26 11.25 4.35
C THR A 14 3.30 10.67 5.40
N GLY A 15 2.26 9.98 4.92
CA GLY A 15 1.43 9.13 5.76
C GLY A 15 2.20 7.88 6.23
N ARG A 16 1.52 6.94 6.89
CA ARG A 16 2.16 5.71 7.42
C ARG A 16 3.08 5.00 6.43
N MET A 17 2.64 4.85 5.19
CA MET A 17 3.41 4.15 4.15
C MET A 17 4.46 5.07 3.53
N GLY A 18 4.06 6.28 3.12
CA GLY A 18 4.97 7.21 2.44
C GLY A 18 6.16 7.61 3.31
N ALA A 19 5.95 7.87 4.61
CA ALA A 19 7.04 8.15 5.54
C ALA A 19 8.03 6.96 5.66
N ALA A 20 7.51 5.72 5.73
CA ALA A 20 8.35 4.53 5.82
C ALA A 20 9.21 4.34 4.55
N LEU A 21 8.63 4.62 3.37
CA LEU A 21 9.35 4.51 2.09
C LEU A 21 10.36 5.64 1.91
N ALA A 22 9.97 6.91 2.17
CA ALA A 22 10.88 8.05 2.09
C ALA A 22 12.09 7.88 3.04
N ARG A 23 11.85 7.38 4.26
CA ARG A 23 12.93 7.06 5.22
C ARG A 23 13.95 6.07 4.66
N ARG A 24 13.53 5.07 3.88
CA ARG A 24 14.47 4.11 3.27
C ARG A 24 15.43 4.80 2.30
N LEU A 25 14.94 5.75 1.49
CA LEU A 25 15.76 6.53 0.56
C LEU A 25 16.74 7.44 1.32
N LEU A 26 16.26 8.09 2.37
CA LEU A 26 17.10 8.96 3.23
C LEU A 26 18.22 8.14 3.91
N VAL A 27 17.89 6.99 4.48
CA VAL A 27 18.88 6.09 5.11
C VAL A 27 19.86 5.53 4.07
N ALA A 28 19.44 5.34 2.82
CA ALA A 28 20.32 4.97 1.71
C ALA A 28 21.22 6.13 1.23
N GLY A 29 21.04 7.35 1.76
CA GLY A 29 21.89 8.51 1.49
C GLY A 29 21.46 9.35 0.29
N HIS A 30 20.20 9.23 -0.17
CA HIS A 30 19.65 10.07 -1.23
C HIS A 30 19.25 11.46 -0.72
N ASP A 31 19.36 12.48 -1.59
CA ASP A 31 18.76 13.81 -1.37
C ASP A 31 17.25 13.70 -1.60
N VAL A 32 16.48 13.75 -0.51
CA VAL A 32 15.02 13.65 -0.54
C VAL A 32 14.37 14.88 0.05
N ALA A 33 13.59 15.60 -0.76
CA ALA A 33 12.69 16.64 -0.30
C ALA A 33 11.27 16.07 -0.17
N VAL A 34 10.57 16.44 0.90
CA VAL A 34 9.27 15.87 1.25
C VAL A 34 8.21 16.93 1.44
N TYR A 35 6.99 16.62 0.99
CA TYR A 35 5.80 17.42 1.24
C TYR A 35 4.69 16.56 1.83
N ASN A 36 3.94 17.10 2.77
CA ASN A 36 2.68 16.54 3.24
C ASN A 36 1.70 17.64 3.63
N ARG A 37 0.42 17.49 3.30
CA ARG A 37 -0.66 18.43 3.66
C ARG A 37 -0.67 18.76 5.16
N THR A 38 -0.46 17.77 6.02
CA THR A 38 -0.21 17.95 7.45
C THR A 38 1.31 18.04 7.65
N ARG A 39 1.85 19.25 7.73
CA ARG A 39 3.30 19.53 7.73
C ARG A 39 4.07 18.73 8.79
N SER A 40 3.51 18.60 10.00
CA SER A 40 4.16 17.84 11.10
C SER A 40 4.48 16.38 10.76
N LYS A 41 3.75 15.77 9.82
CA LYS A 41 4.06 14.42 9.33
C LYS A 41 5.29 14.39 8.41
N ALA A 42 5.59 15.48 7.72
CA ALA A 42 6.80 15.62 6.91
C ALA A 42 8.00 15.96 7.80
N GLU A 43 7.83 16.86 8.76
CA GLU A 43 8.86 17.28 9.74
C GLU A 43 9.45 16.12 10.52
N ALA A 44 8.69 15.08 10.80
CA ALA A 44 9.19 13.84 11.42
C ALA A 44 10.31 13.13 10.61
N LEU A 45 10.51 13.51 9.34
CA LEU A 45 11.59 12.96 8.51
C LEU A 45 12.84 13.85 8.49
N GLU A 46 12.81 15.06 9.03
CA GLU A 46 13.98 15.95 9.12
C GLU A 46 15.09 15.31 10.00
N GLU A 47 14.71 14.54 11.03
CA GLU A 47 15.65 13.81 11.89
C GLU A 47 16.53 12.81 11.11
N VAL A 48 16.08 12.37 9.95
CA VAL A 48 16.81 11.45 9.06
C VAL A 48 17.31 12.12 7.79
N GLY A 49 17.29 13.47 7.76
CA GLY A 49 17.91 14.27 6.70
C GLY A 49 16.99 14.71 5.56
N ALA A 50 15.66 14.62 5.71
CA ALA A 50 14.73 15.14 4.70
C ALA A 50 14.73 16.68 4.67
N THR A 51 14.57 17.25 3.49
CA THR A 51 14.22 18.67 3.31
C THR A 51 12.70 18.80 3.22
N VAL A 52 12.07 19.51 4.18
CA VAL A 52 10.62 19.74 4.14
C VAL A 52 10.30 20.97 3.31
N VAL A 53 9.40 20.83 2.34
CA VAL A 53 8.95 21.93 1.48
C VAL A 53 7.50 22.35 1.77
N ASP A 54 7.11 23.53 1.32
CA ASP A 54 5.82 24.14 1.66
C ASP A 54 4.69 23.75 0.72
N SER A 55 5.03 23.36 -0.52
CA SER A 55 4.05 22.93 -1.53
C SER A 55 4.59 21.80 -2.40
N PRO A 56 3.70 21.02 -3.07
CA PRO A 56 4.13 20.04 -4.07
C PRO A 56 4.90 20.71 -5.24
N ALA A 57 4.57 21.95 -5.59
CA ALA A 57 5.25 22.70 -6.66
C ALA A 57 6.74 22.93 -6.38
N ASP A 58 7.16 22.96 -5.11
CA ASP A 58 8.56 23.11 -4.71
C ASP A 58 9.40 21.87 -5.04
N LEU A 59 8.75 20.77 -5.42
CA LEU A 59 9.39 19.51 -5.86
C LEU A 59 9.55 19.44 -7.39
N ALA A 60 9.08 20.42 -8.15
CA ALA A 60 9.07 20.39 -9.61
C ALA A 60 10.47 20.31 -10.24
N ASP A 61 11.52 20.75 -9.54
CA ASP A 61 12.91 20.72 -10.00
C ASP A 61 13.64 19.42 -9.63
N ARG A 62 12.98 18.49 -8.93
CA ARG A 62 13.53 17.17 -8.61
C ARG A 62 13.55 16.28 -9.85
N ASP A 63 14.50 15.35 -9.91
CA ASP A 63 14.65 14.43 -11.05
C ASP A 63 13.52 13.41 -11.10
N ILE A 64 13.17 12.85 -9.93
CA ILE A 64 12.09 11.88 -9.73
C ILE A 64 11.19 12.37 -8.59
N VAL A 65 9.89 12.38 -8.81
CA VAL A 65 8.92 12.71 -7.75
C VAL A 65 8.00 11.52 -7.51
N PHE A 66 7.98 11.05 -6.26
CA PHE A 66 7.05 10.03 -5.78
C PHE A 66 5.79 10.66 -5.21
N THR A 67 4.65 10.00 -5.43
CA THR A 67 3.38 10.33 -4.78
C THR A 67 2.81 9.11 -4.07
N MET A 68 2.32 9.32 -2.84
CA MET A 68 1.59 8.31 -2.06
C MET A 68 0.59 9.00 -1.13
N VAL A 69 -0.60 9.25 -1.66
CA VAL A 69 -1.65 10.05 -1.03
C VAL A 69 -2.93 9.25 -0.78
N GLY A 70 -4.02 9.90 -0.38
CA GLY A 70 -5.25 9.22 0.07
C GLY A 70 -6.07 8.58 -1.04
N GLY A 71 -6.10 9.16 -2.24
CA GLY A 71 -6.94 8.70 -3.35
C GLY A 71 -6.82 9.56 -4.59
N SER A 72 -7.77 9.39 -5.51
CA SER A 72 -7.75 10.01 -6.84
C SER A 72 -7.73 11.53 -6.80
N ASP A 73 -8.57 12.16 -5.98
CA ASP A 73 -8.65 13.62 -5.90
C ASP A 73 -7.39 14.22 -5.27
N ASP A 74 -6.89 13.62 -4.19
CA ASP A 74 -5.62 14.04 -3.58
C ASP A 74 -4.46 13.92 -4.60
N PHE A 75 -4.43 12.84 -5.40
CA PHE A 75 -3.40 12.64 -6.43
C PHE A 75 -3.45 13.74 -7.51
N LYS A 76 -4.64 14.02 -8.05
CA LYS A 76 -4.81 15.12 -9.02
C LYS A 76 -4.40 16.44 -8.43
N GLU A 77 -4.84 16.76 -7.22
CA GLU A 77 -4.51 18.05 -6.56
C GLU A 77 -3.00 18.22 -6.38
N VAL A 78 -2.30 17.20 -5.88
CA VAL A 78 -0.85 17.34 -5.62
C VAL A 78 0.02 17.29 -6.89
N VAL A 79 -0.49 16.76 -8.01
CA VAL A 79 0.28 16.69 -9.25
C VAL A 79 -0.08 17.79 -10.22
N ILE A 80 -1.37 17.98 -10.53
CA ILE A 80 -1.86 18.88 -11.57
C ILE A 80 -2.69 20.06 -11.03
N GLY A 81 -2.93 20.11 -9.72
CA GLY A 81 -3.58 21.26 -9.07
C GLY A 81 -2.76 22.55 -9.19
N SER A 82 -3.33 23.67 -8.78
CA SER A 82 -2.72 25.01 -8.93
C SER A 82 -1.36 25.16 -8.23
N ASN A 83 -1.10 24.37 -7.20
CA ASN A 83 0.17 24.27 -6.46
C ASN A 83 0.78 22.84 -6.57
N GLY A 84 0.37 22.08 -7.57
CA GLY A 84 0.84 20.74 -7.83
C GLY A 84 2.26 20.70 -8.39
N VAL A 85 2.86 19.52 -8.40
CA VAL A 85 4.22 19.27 -8.91
C VAL A 85 4.40 19.80 -10.35
N LEU A 86 3.36 19.70 -11.19
CA LEU A 86 3.39 20.13 -12.59
C LEU A 86 2.87 21.56 -12.79
N SER A 87 2.61 22.35 -11.74
CA SER A 87 2.07 23.72 -11.89
C SER A 87 3.09 24.74 -12.35
N ARG A 88 4.38 24.53 -12.10
CA ARG A 88 5.45 25.48 -12.48
C ARG A 88 5.78 25.38 -13.97
N ALA A 89 5.91 26.54 -14.63
CA ALA A 89 6.25 26.60 -16.04
C ALA A 89 7.75 26.36 -16.32
N ASP A 90 8.60 26.65 -15.33
CA ASP A 90 10.07 26.66 -15.43
C ASP A 90 10.75 25.35 -14.98
N ALA A 91 9.99 24.42 -14.41
CA ALA A 91 10.54 23.15 -13.93
C ALA A 91 9.52 22.00 -14.08
N THR A 92 10.03 20.82 -14.38
CA THR A 92 9.23 19.57 -14.50
C THR A 92 10.13 18.38 -14.15
N PRO A 93 9.71 17.48 -13.26
CA PRO A 93 10.46 16.26 -13.00
C PRO A 93 10.50 15.37 -14.24
N ARG A 94 11.58 14.62 -14.44
CA ARG A 94 11.65 13.66 -15.55
C ARG A 94 10.69 12.51 -15.39
N VAL A 95 10.52 12.02 -14.15
CA VAL A 95 9.65 10.89 -13.84
C VAL A 95 8.80 11.20 -12.62
N LEU A 96 7.49 11.00 -12.77
CA LEU A 96 6.52 10.93 -11.68
C LEU A 96 6.24 9.45 -11.38
N ILE A 97 6.39 9.02 -10.13
CA ILE A 97 6.15 7.64 -9.71
C ILE A 97 5.01 7.65 -8.69
N ASP A 98 3.85 7.15 -9.08
CA ASP A 98 2.70 7.12 -8.17
C ASP A 98 2.46 5.73 -7.57
N SER A 99 2.41 5.69 -6.24
CA SER A 99 2.12 4.49 -5.45
C SER A 99 0.72 4.51 -4.82
N THR A 100 -0.11 5.48 -5.16
CA THR A 100 -1.48 5.62 -4.66
C THR A 100 -2.42 4.64 -5.37
N THR A 101 -3.39 4.08 -4.65
CA THR A 101 -4.49 3.31 -5.27
C THR A 101 -5.58 4.29 -5.69
N ILE A 102 -5.70 4.51 -7.00
CA ILE A 102 -6.58 5.49 -7.65
C ILE A 102 -7.37 4.86 -8.80
N SER A 103 -8.37 5.59 -9.30
CA SER A 103 -9.13 5.22 -10.50
C SER A 103 -8.30 5.37 -11.77
N GLN A 104 -8.64 4.60 -12.81
CA GLN A 104 -8.05 4.72 -14.15
C GLN A 104 -8.23 6.15 -14.69
N ALA A 105 -9.44 6.72 -14.57
CA ALA A 105 -9.74 8.07 -15.07
C ALA A 105 -8.81 9.15 -14.47
N ALA A 106 -8.55 9.10 -13.16
CA ALA A 106 -7.63 10.04 -12.51
C ALA A 106 -6.19 9.86 -12.99
N SER A 107 -5.78 8.62 -13.24
CA SER A 107 -4.45 8.33 -13.80
C SER A 107 -4.31 8.87 -15.22
N ASP A 108 -5.31 8.66 -16.08
CA ASP A 108 -5.29 9.11 -17.48
C ASP A 108 -5.22 10.63 -17.57
N GLU A 109 -6.00 11.34 -16.74
CA GLU A 109 -5.98 12.81 -16.66
C GLU A 109 -4.57 13.33 -16.30
N VAL A 110 -3.95 12.76 -15.26
CA VAL A 110 -2.60 13.17 -14.83
C VAL A 110 -1.55 12.79 -15.87
N ARG A 111 -1.64 11.61 -16.50
CA ARG A 111 -0.72 11.18 -17.55
C ARG A 111 -0.76 12.11 -18.77
N ALA A 112 -1.95 12.56 -19.16
CA ALA A 112 -2.11 13.49 -20.28
C ALA A 112 -1.35 14.80 -19.99
N VAL A 113 -1.61 15.44 -18.84
CA VAL A 113 -0.93 16.69 -18.45
C VAL A 113 0.57 16.49 -18.28
N ALA A 114 1.00 15.37 -17.66
CA ALA A 114 2.42 15.07 -17.49
C ALA A 114 3.13 14.92 -18.85
N GLY A 115 2.50 14.26 -19.82
CA GLY A 115 3.02 14.09 -21.17
C GLY A 115 3.19 15.43 -21.90
N GLU A 116 2.22 16.35 -21.79
CA GLU A 116 2.33 17.72 -22.33
C GLU A 116 3.49 18.51 -21.71
N ARG A 117 3.85 18.17 -20.48
CA ARG A 117 4.96 18.79 -19.73
C ARG A 117 6.29 18.04 -19.92
N GLY A 118 6.32 16.94 -20.66
CA GLY A 118 7.51 16.13 -20.90
C GLY A 118 7.91 15.21 -19.73
N ALA A 119 7.03 14.99 -18.75
CA ALA A 119 7.25 14.05 -17.67
C ALA A 119 6.68 12.65 -18.00
N SER A 120 7.46 11.63 -17.70
CA SER A 120 6.97 10.24 -17.74
C SER A 120 6.26 9.87 -16.45
N VAL A 121 5.16 9.12 -16.52
CA VAL A 121 4.42 8.64 -15.33
C VAL A 121 4.53 7.13 -15.20
N LEU A 122 5.07 6.67 -14.07
CA LEU A 122 5.03 5.26 -13.66
C LEU A 122 3.94 5.06 -12.60
N ALA A 123 3.11 4.06 -12.79
CA ALA A 123 2.29 3.51 -11.72
C ALA A 123 3.11 2.46 -10.97
N ALA A 124 3.29 2.64 -9.67
CA ALA A 124 4.14 1.79 -8.83
C ALA A 124 3.48 1.43 -7.49
N PRO A 125 2.25 0.87 -7.50
CA PRO A 125 1.59 0.45 -6.28
C PRO A 125 2.32 -0.69 -5.59
N VAL A 126 2.10 -0.78 -4.27
CA VAL A 126 2.84 -1.68 -3.38
C VAL A 126 1.94 -2.69 -2.68
N SER A 127 2.51 -3.82 -2.28
CA SER A 127 1.89 -4.81 -1.40
C SER A 127 2.68 -4.93 -0.10
N GLY A 128 2.02 -4.66 1.01
CA GLY A 128 2.54 -4.63 2.37
C GLY A 128 2.09 -3.38 3.12
N ASN A 129 2.37 -3.36 4.42
CA ASN A 129 2.15 -2.22 5.32
C ASN A 129 3.48 -1.65 5.81
N ALA A 130 3.45 -0.64 6.69
CA ALA A 130 4.67 -0.01 7.21
C ALA A 130 5.60 -0.99 7.93
N LYS A 131 5.08 -2.02 8.62
CA LYS A 131 5.89 -3.08 9.25
C LYS A 131 6.63 -3.91 8.19
N VAL A 132 5.95 -4.24 7.07
CA VAL A 132 6.55 -4.96 5.93
C VAL A 132 7.63 -4.12 5.25
N VAL A 133 7.43 -2.79 5.14
CA VAL A 133 8.47 -1.85 4.65
C VAL A 133 9.67 -1.85 5.56
N ALA A 134 9.46 -1.72 6.88
CA ALA A 134 10.54 -1.72 7.87
C ALA A 134 11.35 -3.03 7.87
N ALA A 135 10.68 -4.17 7.65
CA ALA A 135 11.30 -5.48 7.51
C ALA A 135 12.02 -5.68 6.16
N GLY A 136 11.95 -4.71 5.24
CA GLY A 136 12.56 -4.84 3.90
C GLY A 136 11.90 -5.87 2.99
N ARG A 137 10.64 -6.23 3.23
CA ARG A 137 9.92 -7.31 2.52
C ARG A 137 8.78 -6.81 1.62
N LEU A 138 8.71 -5.50 1.38
CA LEU A 138 7.72 -4.90 0.48
C LEU A 138 7.85 -5.47 -0.93
N THR A 139 6.74 -5.63 -1.62
CA THR A 139 6.73 -5.89 -3.07
C THR A 139 6.08 -4.74 -3.81
N MET A 140 6.54 -4.47 -5.01
CA MET A 140 6.06 -3.40 -5.87
C MET A 140 5.80 -3.95 -7.26
N VAL A 141 4.70 -3.53 -7.87
CA VAL A 141 4.41 -3.77 -9.28
C VAL A 141 4.46 -2.43 -10.00
N VAL A 142 5.08 -2.39 -11.19
CA VAL A 142 5.35 -1.14 -11.93
C VAL A 142 4.86 -1.27 -13.36
N SER A 143 4.25 -0.20 -13.87
CA SER A 143 3.92 -0.05 -15.29
C SER A 143 4.08 1.40 -15.74
N GLY A 144 4.24 1.58 -17.06
CA GLY A 144 4.46 2.86 -17.72
C GLY A 144 5.63 2.78 -18.70
N PRO A 145 6.13 3.90 -19.22
CA PRO A 145 7.22 3.89 -20.19
C PRO A 145 8.44 3.10 -19.71
N GLU A 146 8.90 2.14 -20.51
CA GLU A 146 9.99 1.22 -20.13
C GLU A 146 11.30 1.98 -19.86
N ASP A 147 11.57 3.03 -20.63
CA ASP A 147 12.76 3.87 -20.41
C ASP A 147 12.72 4.56 -19.04
N ALA A 148 11.55 5.07 -18.64
CA ALA A 148 11.37 5.69 -17.32
C ALA A 148 11.52 4.65 -16.20
N PHE A 149 11.02 3.43 -16.40
CA PHE A 149 11.21 2.33 -15.46
C PHE A 149 12.70 1.98 -15.32
N ASN A 150 13.42 1.84 -16.44
CA ASN A 150 14.85 1.49 -16.42
C ASN A 150 15.68 2.59 -15.73
N GLN A 151 15.37 3.87 -15.93
CA GLN A 151 16.01 4.99 -15.24
C GLN A 151 15.73 5.01 -13.73
N SER A 152 14.56 4.52 -13.30
CA SER A 152 14.14 4.54 -11.90
C SER A 152 14.41 3.23 -11.16
N ARG A 153 14.84 2.17 -11.86
CA ARG A 153 14.95 0.80 -11.34
C ARG A 153 15.73 0.72 -10.03
N GLU A 154 16.93 1.30 -9.98
CA GLU A 154 17.78 1.24 -8.80
C GLU A 154 17.10 1.87 -7.56
N ILE A 155 16.38 2.99 -7.76
CA ILE A 155 15.62 3.64 -6.68
C ILE A 155 14.44 2.77 -6.23
N LEU A 156 13.72 2.15 -7.17
CA LEU A 156 12.60 1.26 -6.85
C LEU A 156 13.05 0.00 -6.10
N GLU A 157 14.21 -0.56 -6.45
CA GLU A 157 14.81 -1.73 -5.78
C GLU A 157 15.32 -1.41 -4.37
N LEU A 158 15.62 -0.15 -4.04
CA LEU A 158 15.88 0.27 -2.66
C LEU A 158 14.60 0.29 -1.81
N LEU A 159 13.45 0.55 -2.43
CA LEU A 159 12.15 0.64 -1.74
C LEU A 159 11.51 -0.73 -1.49
N ALA A 160 11.71 -1.69 -2.39
CA ALA A 160 11.02 -2.97 -2.37
C ALA A 160 11.98 -4.16 -2.55
N ALA A 161 11.73 -5.26 -1.85
CA ALA A 161 12.47 -6.52 -2.00
C ALA A 161 12.26 -7.16 -3.39
N ARG A 162 11.14 -6.87 -4.02
CA ARG A 162 10.80 -7.31 -5.38
C ARG A 162 10.08 -6.20 -6.12
N VAL A 163 10.54 -5.92 -7.33
CA VAL A 163 9.93 -4.99 -8.27
C VAL A 163 9.58 -5.77 -9.53
N THR A 164 8.30 -5.78 -9.89
CA THR A 164 7.80 -6.49 -11.08
C THR A 164 7.30 -5.47 -12.09
N TYR A 165 7.95 -5.36 -13.24
CA TYR A 165 7.47 -4.56 -14.36
C TYR A 165 6.45 -5.36 -15.18
N VAL A 166 5.27 -4.76 -15.43
CA VAL A 166 4.15 -5.43 -16.13
C VAL A 166 3.78 -4.74 -17.44
N GLY A 167 4.69 -3.93 -17.98
CA GLY A 167 4.54 -3.29 -19.30
C GLY A 167 4.02 -1.87 -19.26
N GLU A 168 3.66 -1.37 -20.43
CA GLU A 168 3.22 0.00 -20.67
C GLU A 168 1.86 0.33 -20.04
N GLY A 169 1.55 1.61 -19.96
CA GLY A 169 0.26 2.13 -19.49
C GLY A 169 0.06 1.95 -17.99
N ASP A 170 -1.16 1.60 -17.58
CA ASP A 170 -1.59 1.58 -16.17
C ASP A 170 -1.80 0.17 -15.60
N ARG A 171 -1.21 -0.84 -16.24
CA ARG A 171 -1.39 -2.26 -15.90
C ARG A 171 -1.08 -2.59 -14.44
N ALA A 172 -0.11 -1.89 -13.83
CA ALA A 172 0.22 -2.09 -12.43
C ALA A 172 -0.94 -1.75 -11.49
N ARG A 173 -1.78 -0.77 -11.83
CA ARG A 173 -2.97 -0.44 -11.04
C ARG A 173 -4.00 -1.55 -11.09
N LEU A 174 -4.23 -2.12 -12.27
CA LEU A 174 -5.13 -3.27 -12.40
C LEU A 174 -4.63 -4.46 -11.59
N VAL A 175 -3.32 -4.77 -11.64
CA VAL A 175 -2.71 -5.83 -10.81
C VAL A 175 -2.92 -5.53 -9.32
N LYS A 176 -2.73 -4.28 -8.89
CA LYS A 176 -2.96 -3.86 -7.50
C LYS A 176 -4.43 -4.00 -7.09
N ILE A 177 -5.36 -3.62 -7.95
CA ILE A 177 -6.80 -3.77 -7.72
C ILE A 177 -7.17 -5.26 -7.57
N CYS A 178 -6.73 -6.12 -8.48
CA CYS A 178 -6.91 -7.58 -8.37
C CYS A 178 -6.34 -8.14 -7.06
N HIS A 179 -5.14 -7.70 -6.67
CA HIS A 179 -4.53 -8.07 -5.39
C HIS A 179 -5.40 -7.65 -4.19
N ASN A 180 -5.96 -6.43 -4.18
CA ASN A 180 -6.75 -5.95 -3.07
C ASN A 180 -8.16 -6.54 -3.02
N LEU A 181 -8.76 -6.90 -4.15
CA LEU A 181 -9.97 -7.72 -4.18
C LEU A 181 -9.73 -9.08 -3.51
N MET A 182 -8.63 -9.76 -3.87
CA MET A 182 -8.23 -11.01 -3.22
C MET A 182 -7.97 -10.81 -1.72
N LEU A 183 -7.30 -9.72 -1.33
CA LEU A 183 -7.05 -9.40 0.09
C LEU A 183 -8.34 -9.34 0.89
N GLY A 184 -9.36 -8.64 0.39
CA GLY A 184 -10.66 -8.49 1.07
C GLY A 184 -11.41 -9.82 1.18
N VAL A 185 -11.40 -10.64 0.12
CA VAL A 185 -12.00 -11.99 0.13
C VAL A 185 -11.28 -12.90 1.12
N VAL A 186 -9.95 -12.89 1.13
CA VAL A 186 -9.16 -13.70 2.07
C VAL A 186 -9.39 -13.25 3.52
N ALA A 187 -9.49 -11.93 3.76
CA ALA A 187 -9.78 -11.43 5.10
C ALA A 187 -11.13 -11.92 5.64
N GLN A 188 -12.19 -11.85 4.82
CA GLN A 188 -13.50 -12.37 5.21
C GLN A 188 -13.45 -13.89 5.43
N THR A 189 -12.81 -14.63 4.53
CA THR A 189 -12.64 -16.07 4.69
C THR A 189 -11.91 -16.42 5.99
N LEU A 190 -10.83 -15.68 6.32
CA LEU A 190 -10.10 -15.88 7.59
C LEU A 190 -11.01 -15.61 8.79
N ALA A 191 -11.86 -14.59 8.77
CA ALA A 191 -12.82 -14.33 9.84
C ALA A 191 -13.77 -15.52 10.04
N GLU A 192 -14.38 -16.01 8.97
CA GLU A 192 -15.34 -17.14 9.00
C GLU A 192 -14.70 -18.41 9.55
N ILE A 193 -13.57 -18.84 8.98
CA ILE A 193 -12.93 -20.10 9.39
C ILE A 193 -12.32 -20.02 10.79
N THR A 194 -11.88 -18.86 11.23
CA THR A 194 -11.37 -18.65 12.60
C THR A 194 -12.50 -18.80 13.61
N VAL A 195 -13.66 -18.17 13.39
CA VAL A 195 -14.83 -18.32 14.25
C VAL A 195 -15.32 -19.76 14.26
N LEU A 196 -15.33 -20.43 13.10
CA LEU A 196 -15.70 -21.86 13.02
C LEU A 196 -14.77 -22.73 13.86
N ALA A 197 -13.45 -22.54 13.76
CA ALA A 197 -12.46 -23.29 14.53
C ALA A 197 -12.63 -23.06 16.04
N GLU A 198 -12.80 -21.79 16.46
CA GLU A 198 -12.97 -21.45 17.88
C GLU A 198 -14.28 -22.02 18.47
N LYS A 199 -15.38 -21.97 17.72
CA LYS A 199 -16.63 -22.66 18.11
C LYS A 199 -16.48 -24.18 18.17
N GLY A 200 -15.56 -24.76 17.40
CA GLY A 200 -15.17 -26.16 17.45
C GLY A 200 -14.20 -26.51 18.59
N GLY A 201 -13.80 -25.53 19.41
CA GLY A 201 -12.92 -25.72 20.57
C GLY A 201 -11.42 -25.65 20.24
N VAL A 202 -11.04 -25.14 19.06
CA VAL A 202 -9.65 -24.91 18.66
C VAL A 202 -9.29 -23.45 18.97
N SER A 203 -8.17 -23.22 19.68
CA SER A 203 -7.68 -21.86 19.93
C SER A 203 -7.28 -21.16 18.63
N ARG A 204 -7.38 -19.83 18.58
CA ARG A 204 -6.91 -19.08 17.42
C ARG A 204 -5.40 -19.25 17.23
N ALA A 205 -4.64 -19.30 18.33
CA ALA A 205 -3.20 -19.52 18.27
C ALA A 205 -2.85 -20.85 17.58
N ASP A 206 -3.45 -21.95 18.02
CA ASP A 206 -3.19 -23.28 17.43
C ASP A 206 -3.66 -23.35 15.96
N PHE A 207 -4.81 -22.73 15.68
CA PHE A 207 -5.33 -22.68 14.32
C PHE A 207 -4.38 -21.92 13.37
N PHE A 208 -3.88 -20.75 13.78
CA PHE A 208 -2.94 -19.96 12.96
C PHE A 208 -1.55 -20.56 12.90
N ASP A 209 -1.09 -21.26 13.94
CA ASP A 209 0.16 -22.02 13.89
C ASP A 209 0.10 -23.06 12.76
N PHE A 210 -0.92 -23.89 12.75
CA PHE A 210 -1.14 -24.84 11.65
C PHE A 210 -1.33 -24.15 10.28
N LEU A 211 -2.19 -23.13 10.20
CA LEU A 211 -2.51 -22.46 8.93
C LEU A 211 -1.25 -21.86 8.30
N ASN A 212 -0.42 -21.19 9.11
CA ASN A 212 0.77 -20.51 8.64
C ASN A 212 1.87 -21.46 8.11
N ASP A 213 1.92 -22.69 8.61
CA ASP A 213 2.86 -23.72 8.15
C ASP A 213 2.29 -24.58 7.03
N SER A 214 0.98 -24.49 6.78
CA SER A 214 0.32 -25.18 5.69
C SER A 214 0.57 -24.53 4.33
N VAL A 215 0.13 -25.20 3.26
CA VAL A 215 0.15 -24.67 1.88
C VAL A 215 -0.70 -23.40 1.71
N MET A 216 -1.59 -23.09 2.64
CA MET A 216 -2.43 -21.90 2.64
C MET A 216 -1.78 -20.72 3.40
N GLY A 217 -0.66 -20.95 4.08
CA GLY A 217 0.09 -19.92 4.77
C GLY A 217 0.69 -18.89 3.78
N SER A 218 0.66 -17.64 4.17
CA SER A 218 1.19 -16.52 3.38
C SER A 218 1.85 -15.48 4.29
N MET A 219 2.56 -14.51 3.72
CA MET A 219 3.03 -13.38 4.49
C MET A 219 1.85 -12.64 5.15
N PHE A 220 0.70 -12.53 4.45
CA PHE A 220 -0.49 -11.88 4.97
C PHE A 220 -1.03 -12.59 6.21
N THR A 221 -1.23 -13.92 6.14
CA THR A 221 -1.73 -14.69 7.28
C THR A 221 -0.79 -14.59 8.48
N ARG A 222 0.54 -14.66 8.28
CA ARG A 222 1.54 -14.53 9.35
C ARG A 222 1.48 -13.17 10.04
N TYR A 223 1.60 -12.06 9.30
CA TYR A 223 1.65 -10.76 9.97
C TYR A 223 0.30 -10.31 10.55
N LYS A 224 -0.81 -10.95 10.18
CA LYS A 224 -2.13 -10.72 10.78
C LYS A 224 -2.43 -11.63 11.97
N SER A 225 -1.72 -12.74 12.13
CA SER A 225 -1.94 -13.69 13.23
C SER A 225 -1.90 -13.00 14.62
N PRO A 226 -0.93 -12.15 14.97
CA PRO A 226 -0.93 -11.49 16.28
C PRO A 226 -2.18 -10.65 16.55
N ALA A 227 -2.66 -9.94 15.53
CA ALA A 227 -3.85 -9.10 15.64
C ALA A 227 -5.11 -9.95 15.84
N ILE A 228 -5.26 -11.03 15.10
CA ILE A 228 -6.42 -11.94 15.16
C ILE A 228 -6.44 -12.72 16.48
N VAL A 229 -5.31 -13.26 16.92
CA VAL A 229 -5.21 -14.07 18.14
C VAL A 229 -5.47 -13.22 19.39
N ASN A 230 -4.88 -12.01 19.43
CA ASN A 230 -4.95 -11.13 20.60
C ASN A 230 -5.98 -10.01 20.47
N LEU A 231 -6.79 -9.99 19.41
CA LEU A 231 -7.81 -8.97 19.14
C LEU A 231 -7.25 -7.53 19.15
N ASP A 232 -6.01 -7.35 18.67
CA ASP A 232 -5.39 -6.03 18.50
C ASP A 232 -5.66 -5.51 17.08
N PHE A 233 -6.74 -4.75 16.93
CA PHE A 233 -7.13 -4.14 15.66
C PHE A 233 -6.62 -2.70 15.50
N THR A 234 -5.42 -2.42 16.02
CA THR A 234 -4.70 -1.17 15.70
C THR A 234 -4.57 -1.04 14.17
N PRO A 235 -5.04 0.07 13.57
CA PRO A 235 -5.24 0.14 12.13
C PRO A 235 -3.92 0.11 11.35
N THR A 236 -3.76 -0.89 10.51
CA THR A 236 -2.73 -0.94 9.46
C THR A 236 -3.34 -0.64 8.09
N PHE A 237 -4.59 -1.02 7.89
CA PHE A 237 -5.42 -0.74 6.72
C PHE A 237 -6.89 -0.73 7.18
N THR A 238 -7.62 0.38 6.96
CA THR A 238 -8.97 0.55 7.50
C THR A 238 -10.04 -0.08 6.61
N PRO A 239 -11.25 -0.40 7.16
CA PRO A 239 -12.39 -0.85 6.37
C PRO A 239 -12.75 0.12 5.23
N ALA A 240 -12.72 1.43 5.48
CA ALA A 240 -13.01 2.44 4.47
C ALA A 240 -12.03 2.39 3.28
N LEU A 241 -10.74 2.15 3.53
CA LEU A 241 -9.76 2.00 2.46
C LEU A 241 -9.96 0.69 1.68
N LEU A 242 -10.28 -0.40 2.36
CA LEU A 242 -10.59 -1.67 1.71
C LEU A 242 -11.88 -1.56 0.88
N PHE A 243 -12.91 -0.90 1.40
CA PHE A 243 -14.16 -0.65 0.70
C PHE A 243 -13.96 0.18 -0.58
N LYS A 244 -13.14 1.24 -0.50
CA LYS A 244 -12.73 2.01 -1.67
C LYS A 244 -12.07 1.12 -2.73
N ASP A 245 -11.19 0.21 -2.32
CA ASP A 245 -10.49 -0.68 -3.26
C ASP A 245 -11.44 -1.71 -3.88
N PHE A 246 -12.47 -2.18 -3.18
CA PHE A 246 -13.54 -2.97 -3.76
C PHE A 246 -14.30 -2.19 -4.85
N HIS A 247 -14.61 -0.91 -4.63
CA HIS A 247 -15.26 -0.07 -5.63
C HIS A 247 -14.43 0.05 -6.91
N LEU A 248 -13.14 0.39 -6.78
CA LEU A 248 -12.23 0.44 -7.93
C LEU A 248 -12.15 -0.92 -8.65
N GLY A 249 -12.24 -2.01 -7.90
CA GLY A 249 -12.26 -3.36 -8.44
C GLY A 249 -13.52 -3.68 -9.23
N PHE A 250 -14.67 -3.25 -8.75
CA PHE A 250 -15.94 -3.46 -9.47
C PHE A 250 -16.06 -2.57 -10.70
N GLU A 251 -15.58 -1.32 -10.65
CA GLU A 251 -15.48 -0.47 -11.84
C GLU A 251 -14.63 -1.14 -12.93
N ALA A 252 -13.44 -1.64 -12.58
CA ALA A 252 -12.60 -2.36 -13.53
C ALA A 252 -13.24 -3.67 -14.01
N ALA A 253 -13.93 -4.40 -13.14
CA ALA A 253 -14.62 -5.64 -13.51
C ALA A 253 -15.78 -5.38 -14.49
N GLU A 254 -16.55 -4.30 -14.31
CA GLU A 254 -17.62 -3.87 -15.21
C GLU A 254 -17.05 -3.49 -16.57
N GLU A 255 -15.98 -2.68 -16.61
CA GLU A 255 -15.30 -2.29 -17.84
C GLU A 255 -14.83 -3.50 -18.67
N HIS A 256 -14.33 -4.53 -18.00
CA HIS A 256 -13.82 -5.74 -18.64
C HIS A 256 -14.84 -6.89 -18.75
N GLY A 257 -16.09 -6.68 -18.31
CA GLY A 257 -17.16 -7.67 -18.36
C GLY A 257 -16.91 -8.92 -17.51
N VAL A 258 -16.20 -8.79 -16.36
CA VAL A 258 -15.82 -9.91 -15.48
C VAL A 258 -16.76 -9.97 -14.27
N PRO A 259 -17.56 -11.06 -14.08
CA PRO A 259 -18.41 -11.20 -12.90
C PRO A 259 -17.58 -11.49 -11.64
N MET A 260 -17.90 -10.80 -10.51
CA MET A 260 -17.15 -10.86 -9.26
C MET A 260 -18.04 -11.24 -8.04
N PRO A 261 -18.77 -12.39 -8.07
CA PRO A 261 -19.76 -12.71 -7.04
C PRO A 261 -19.15 -12.89 -5.63
N VAL A 262 -17.96 -13.49 -5.52
CA VAL A 262 -17.29 -13.73 -4.23
C VAL A 262 -16.77 -12.41 -3.63
N ALA A 263 -16.18 -11.55 -4.45
CA ALA A 263 -15.74 -10.23 -4.02
C ALA A 263 -16.92 -9.36 -3.60
N ALA A 264 -18.08 -9.45 -4.32
CA ALA A 264 -19.28 -8.72 -3.96
C ALA A 264 -19.83 -9.16 -2.58
N ALA A 265 -19.83 -10.45 -2.28
CA ALA A 265 -20.22 -10.95 -0.96
C ALA A 265 -19.29 -10.40 0.14
N ALA A 266 -17.98 -10.48 -0.05
CA ALA A 266 -16.99 -9.95 0.90
C ALA A 266 -17.09 -8.43 1.08
N GLN A 267 -17.40 -7.68 0.02
CA GLN A 267 -17.62 -6.23 0.13
C GLN A 267 -18.82 -5.89 1.02
N GLN A 268 -19.90 -6.69 0.98
CA GLN A 268 -21.07 -6.47 1.84
C GLN A 268 -20.75 -6.64 3.33
N THR A 269 -19.85 -7.55 3.69
CA THR A 269 -19.40 -7.72 5.08
C THR A 269 -18.54 -6.53 5.54
N VAL A 270 -17.66 -6.00 4.67
CA VAL A 270 -16.92 -4.77 4.95
C VAL A 270 -17.86 -3.57 5.11
N GLN A 271 -18.89 -3.46 4.26
CA GLN A 271 -19.92 -2.42 4.38
C GLN A 271 -20.67 -2.53 5.71
N ALA A 272 -21.02 -3.75 6.12
CA ALA A 272 -21.67 -3.99 7.42
C ALA A 272 -20.75 -3.59 8.58
N LEU A 273 -19.45 -3.94 8.51
CA LEU A 273 -18.47 -3.56 9.52
C LEU A 273 -18.42 -2.04 9.73
N MET A 274 -18.37 -1.26 8.64
CA MET A 274 -18.43 0.19 8.68
C MET A 274 -19.78 0.70 9.28
N GLY A 275 -20.90 0.07 8.89
CA GLY A 275 -22.21 0.38 9.42
C GLY A 275 -22.35 0.16 10.94
N PHE A 276 -21.52 -0.67 11.53
CA PHE A 276 -21.40 -0.87 12.98
C PHE A 276 -20.42 0.10 13.66
N GLY A 277 -19.81 1.04 12.92
CA GLY A 277 -18.93 2.08 13.46
C GLY A 277 -17.47 1.66 13.60
N TYR A 278 -17.01 0.63 12.86
CA TYR A 278 -15.62 0.17 12.86
C TYR A 278 -14.78 0.91 11.79
N ASP A 279 -14.88 2.24 11.70
CA ASP A 279 -14.24 3.02 10.65
C ASP A 279 -12.71 3.20 10.86
N ASP A 280 -12.29 3.35 12.11
CA ASP A 280 -10.93 3.72 12.51
C ASP A 280 -10.08 2.55 13.03
N VAL A 281 -10.52 1.32 12.81
CA VAL A 281 -9.81 0.10 13.20
C VAL A 281 -9.21 -0.63 12.00
N ASP A 282 -8.45 -1.69 12.25
CA ASP A 282 -8.00 -2.57 11.18
C ASP A 282 -9.17 -3.38 10.60
N PHE A 283 -9.19 -3.56 9.28
CA PHE A 283 -10.25 -4.32 8.61
C PHE A 283 -10.41 -5.76 9.10
N MET A 284 -9.40 -6.33 9.77
CA MET A 284 -9.52 -7.65 10.40
C MET A 284 -10.50 -7.69 11.57
N ALA A 285 -11.05 -6.55 12.03
CA ALA A 285 -12.23 -6.50 12.89
C ALA A 285 -13.47 -7.19 12.26
N LEU A 286 -13.43 -7.60 10.98
CA LEU A 286 -14.36 -8.56 10.38
C LEU A 286 -14.52 -9.81 11.24
N LEU A 287 -13.48 -10.23 11.97
CA LEU A 287 -13.54 -11.33 12.92
C LEU A 287 -14.57 -11.08 14.04
N GLU A 288 -14.62 -9.87 14.60
CA GLU A 288 -15.60 -9.55 15.64
C GLU A 288 -17.02 -9.53 15.10
N LEU A 289 -17.21 -9.03 13.87
CA LEU A 289 -18.52 -9.04 13.22
C LEU A 289 -19.01 -10.48 13.00
N GLU A 290 -18.16 -11.35 12.50
CA GLU A 290 -18.46 -12.78 12.27
C GLU A 290 -18.76 -13.52 13.58
N ALA A 291 -17.93 -13.28 14.61
CA ALA A 291 -18.15 -13.87 15.94
C ALA A 291 -19.49 -13.46 16.54
N ARG A 292 -19.82 -12.17 16.46
CA ARG A 292 -21.11 -11.63 16.93
C ARG A 292 -22.28 -12.25 16.16
N ALA A 293 -22.19 -12.37 14.83
CA ALA A 293 -23.21 -13.00 14.00
C ALA A 293 -23.38 -14.49 14.34
N SER A 294 -22.33 -15.13 14.83
CA SER A 294 -22.31 -16.55 15.26
C SER A 294 -22.67 -16.76 16.73
N GLY A 295 -23.01 -15.70 17.48
CA GLY A 295 -23.28 -15.76 18.91
C GLY A 295 -22.06 -16.16 19.74
N LEU A 296 -20.85 -15.80 19.30
CA LEU A 296 -19.60 -16.02 20.00
C LEU A 296 -19.06 -14.67 20.52
N GLU A 297 -18.64 -14.64 21.78
CA GLU A 297 -17.94 -13.54 22.40
C GLU A 297 -16.44 -13.87 22.47
N LEU A 298 -15.66 -13.17 21.67
CA LEU A 298 -14.21 -13.37 21.60
C LEU A 298 -13.52 -12.75 22.82
N GLN A 299 -12.49 -13.42 23.32
CA GLN A 299 -11.58 -12.89 24.33
C GLN A 299 -10.14 -12.93 23.79
N PRO A 300 -9.29 -11.90 24.06
CA PRO A 300 -7.89 -11.97 23.70
C PRO A 300 -7.22 -13.19 24.32
N GLU A 301 -6.45 -13.96 23.55
CA GLU A 301 -5.73 -15.11 24.09
C GLU A 301 -4.49 -14.69 24.88
N ASN A 302 -3.96 -13.48 24.66
CA ASN A 302 -2.80 -12.91 25.33
C ASN A 302 -1.55 -13.80 25.27
N VAL A 303 -1.36 -14.45 24.14
CA VAL A 303 -0.19 -15.30 23.87
C VAL A 303 0.76 -14.63 22.86
N PRO A 304 2.07 -14.89 22.95
CA PRO A 304 3.01 -14.41 21.94
C PRO A 304 2.80 -15.15 20.63
N VAL A 305 2.62 -14.40 19.55
CA VAL A 305 2.46 -14.91 18.18
C VAL A 305 3.45 -14.19 17.26
N SER A 306 4.22 -14.95 16.49
CA SER A 306 5.13 -14.37 15.49
C SER A 306 4.36 -13.72 14.35
N ASP A 307 4.79 -12.54 13.92
CA ASP A 307 4.29 -11.89 12.71
C ASP A 307 5.01 -12.37 11.43
N GLY A 308 5.99 -13.25 11.56
CA GLY A 308 6.78 -13.79 10.45
C GLY A 308 7.60 -12.77 9.68
N LEU A 309 7.72 -11.53 10.17
CA LEU A 309 8.47 -10.46 9.49
C LEU A 309 9.95 -10.43 9.90
N GLN A 310 10.27 -10.90 11.10
CA GLN A 310 11.62 -10.89 11.67
C GLN A 310 12.41 -12.20 11.47
N GLU A 311 11.80 -13.23 10.91
CA GLU A 311 12.54 -14.46 10.62
C GLU A 311 13.60 -14.20 9.54
N PRO A 312 14.86 -14.63 9.76
CA PRO A 312 15.87 -14.56 8.72
C PRO A 312 15.37 -15.36 7.53
N GLY A 313 15.39 -14.73 6.36
CA GLY A 313 14.97 -15.39 5.12
C GLY A 313 15.60 -16.78 5.05
N ARG A 314 14.79 -17.81 4.78
CA ARG A 314 15.30 -19.14 4.41
C ARG A 314 16.38 -18.92 3.35
N VAL A 315 17.61 -19.26 3.69
CA VAL A 315 18.69 -19.34 2.72
C VAL A 315 18.19 -20.27 1.61
N GLU A 316 17.94 -19.75 0.42
CA GLU A 316 17.72 -20.58 -0.75
C GLU A 316 18.97 -21.43 -0.91
N VAL A 317 18.88 -22.71 -0.55
CA VAL A 317 19.89 -23.70 -0.92
C VAL A 317 19.76 -23.79 -2.43
N ALA A 318 20.72 -23.18 -3.13
CA ALA A 318 20.87 -23.30 -4.58
C ALA A 318 20.94 -24.80 -4.90
N ARG A 319 20.00 -25.27 -5.72
CA ARG A 319 20.02 -26.58 -6.38
C ARG A 319 20.69 -26.45 -7.74
#